data_93e48f58c742811579c635ef9a75d17d
#
_entry.id   93e48f58c742811579c635ef9a75d17d
#
_cell.length_a   1.000
_cell.length_b   1.000
_cell.length_c   1.000
_cell.angle_alpha   90.00
_cell.angle_beta   90.00
_cell.angle_gamma   90.00
#
_symmetry.space_group_name_H-M   'P 1'
#
loop_
_entity.id
_entity.type
_entity.pdbx_description
1 polymer ?
#
loop_
_entity_poly.entity_id
_entity_poly.type
_entity_poly.pdbx_seq_one_letter_code
_entity_poly.pdbx_strand_id
1 'polypeptide(L)'
;SLTYKDYNLNKPIGVLSFIKKYTIGLPSLIIKSFKSTDEQIATLNNTIETVSDEDFEIYEDLDDIINISINDKDGNIDLSVTESSPELSAQLTQFATKILQDKIIELQIEKTKESYLFIEAQYNLKKEEFNKAQDSLAFFKEQNLNINSAFVENTLDRLQSHYNLTNSVYTEL
;
A
#
# COMPACT_ATOMS: atom_id res chain seq x y z
N SER A 1 20.09 2.90 0.66
CA SER A 1 19.57 4.24 0.92
C SER A 1 18.37 4.47 0.04
N LEU A 2 17.16 4.42 0.64
CA LEU A 2 15.92 4.79 -0.03
C LEU A 2 15.99 6.30 -0.32
N THR A 3 15.96 6.66 -1.58
CA THR A 3 16.05 8.04 -2.03
C THR A 3 14.65 8.72 -1.97
N TYR A 4 14.60 10.05 -1.82
CA TYR A 4 13.39 10.87 -1.93
C TYR A 4 12.59 10.60 -3.22
N LYS A 5 13.27 10.08 -4.25
CA LYS A 5 12.67 9.62 -5.51
C LYS A 5 11.80 8.38 -5.31
N ASP A 6 12.20 7.47 -4.41
CA ASP A 6 11.44 6.25 -4.07
C ASP A 6 10.18 6.62 -3.25
N TYR A 7 10.27 7.67 -2.41
CA TYR A 7 9.13 8.21 -1.68
C TYR A 7 8.09 8.88 -2.59
N ASN A 8 8.52 9.61 -3.65
CA ASN A 8 7.60 10.25 -4.58
C ASN A 8 6.91 9.28 -5.55
N LEU A 9 7.52 8.11 -5.83
CA LEU A 9 6.89 7.01 -6.57
C LEU A 9 5.83 6.30 -5.71
N ASN A 10 5.96 6.37 -4.38
CA ASN A 10 5.04 5.78 -3.40
C ASN A 10 4.11 6.80 -2.72
N LYS A 11 3.92 8.00 -3.30
CA LYS A 11 2.84 8.87 -2.81
C LYS A 11 1.54 8.05 -2.79
N PRO A 12 0.76 8.09 -1.70
CA PRO A 12 -0.53 7.44 -1.64
C PRO A 12 -1.39 8.02 -2.77
N ILE A 13 -1.39 7.33 -3.89
CA ILE A 13 -2.36 7.56 -4.95
C ILE A 13 -3.68 7.32 -4.25
N GLY A 14 -4.54 8.33 -4.19
CA GLY A 14 -5.81 8.19 -3.48
C GLY A 14 -6.51 6.89 -3.91
N VAL A 15 -7.13 6.20 -2.98
CA VAL A 15 -7.81 4.91 -3.21
C VAL A 15 -8.65 4.94 -4.50
N LEU A 16 -9.25 6.11 -4.81
CA LEU A 16 -10.05 6.37 -6.00
C LEU A 16 -9.27 6.31 -7.32
N SER A 17 -8.02 6.79 -7.37
CA SER A 17 -7.22 6.69 -8.61
C SER A 17 -6.72 5.26 -8.85
N PHE A 18 -6.60 4.47 -7.78
CA PHE A 18 -6.25 3.06 -7.85
C PHE A 18 -7.43 2.24 -8.38
N ILE A 19 -8.63 2.51 -7.88
CA ILE A 19 -9.88 1.88 -8.33
C ILE A 19 -10.09 2.14 -9.82
N LYS A 20 -9.89 3.38 -10.29
CA LYS A 20 -9.99 3.74 -11.72
C LYS A 20 -9.09 2.88 -12.63
N LYS A 21 -7.92 2.46 -12.15
CA LYS A 21 -6.97 1.62 -12.90
C LYS A 21 -7.39 0.15 -12.93
N TYR A 22 -8.18 -0.31 -11.94
CA TYR A 22 -8.57 -1.71 -11.78
C TYR A 22 -10.04 -2.01 -12.14
N THR A 23 -10.87 -0.97 -12.33
CA THR A 23 -12.26 -1.18 -12.78
C THR A 23 -12.35 -1.76 -14.19
N ILE A 24 -11.33 -1.54 -15.03
CA ILE A 24 -11.21 -2.16 -16.36
C ILE A 24 -11.07 -3.70 -16.28
N GLY A 25 -10.70 -4.26 -15.12
CA GLY A 25 -10.55 -5.71 -14.91
C GLY A 25 -11.71 -6.39 -14.18
N LEU A 26 -12.77 -5.65 -13.82
CA LEU A 26 -13.89 -6.21 -13.05
C LEU A 26 -14.63 -7.35 -13.77
N PRO A 27 -14.94 -7.25 -15.07
CA PRO A 27 -15.57 -8.36 -15.79
C PRO A 27 -14.74 -9.64 -15.73
N SER A 28 -13.41 -9.56 -15.84
CA SER A 28 -12.52 -10.73 -15.77
C SER A 28 -12.50 -11.37 -14.37
N LEU A 29 -12.68 -10.59 -13.30
CA LEU A 29 -12.77 -11.10 -11.93
C LEU A 29 -14.09 -11.82 -11.69
N ILE A 30 -15.19 -11.32 -12.26
CA ILE A 30 -16.50 -11.97 -12.19
C ILE A 30 -16.46 -13.33 -12.88
N ILE A 31 -15.90 -13.41 -14.09
CA ILE A 31 -15.76 -14.68 -14.85
C ILE A 31 -14.91 -15.70 -14.05
N LYS A 32 -13.80 -15.26 -13.46
CA LYS A 32 -12.94 -16.14 -12.64
C LYS A 32 -13.68 -16.70 -11.43
N SER A 33 -14.54 -15.92 -10.79
CA SER A 33 -15.31 -16.35 -9.61
C SER A 33 -16.38 -17.40 -9.95
N PHE A 34 -16.97 -17.38 -11.13
CA PHE A 34 -17.91 -18.40 -11.59
C PHE A 34 -17.24 -19.76 -11.92
N LYS A 35 -15.96 -19.73 -12.34
CA LYS A 35 -15.19 -20.95 -12.68
C LYS A 35 -14.53 -21.64 -11.50
N SER A 36 -14.45 -21.03 -10.33
CA SER A 36 -13.66 -21.55 -9.19
C SER A 36 -14.35 -22.60 -8.32
N THR A 37 -15.41 -23.27 -8.81
CA THR A 37 -16.07 -24.31 -8.01
C THR A 37 -15.42 -25.70 -8.18
N ASP A 38 -14.52 -25.91 -9.12
CA ASP A 38 -13.96 -27.24 -9.39
C ASP A 38 -12.48 -27.26 -9.84
N GLU A 39 -11.55 -26.55 -9.21
CA GLU A 39 -10.14 -27.01 -9.30
C GLU A 39 -9.25 -26.32 -8.25
N GLN A 40 -8.57 -27.18 -7.51
CA GLN A 40 -7.56 -26.82 -6.52
C GLN A 40 -6.32 -26.19 -7.16
N ILE A 41 -5.92 -25.05 -6.60
CA ILE A 41 -4.53 -24.56 -6.44
C ILE A 41 -3.51 -25.17 -7.41
N ALA A 42 -3.29 -24.52 -8.52
CA ALA A 42 -2.10 -24.70 -9.34
C ALA A 42 -1.19 -23.47 -9.17
N THR A 43 -0.05 -23.72 -8.59
CA THR A 43 1.22 -22.96 -8.59
C THR A 43 1.29 -21.73 -9.50
N LEU A 44 1.67 -20.62 -8.87
CA LEU A 44 2.11 -19.36 -9.50
C LEU A 44 3.28 -19.61 -10.49
N ASN A 45 2.94 -20.03 -11.66
CA ASN A 45 3.81 -19.91 -12.82
C ASN A 45 3.28 -18.72 -13.64
N ASN A 46 4.15 -17.82 -14.01
CA ASN A 46 3.93 -16.70 -14.94
C ASN A 46 3.50 -17.21 -16.36
N THR A 47 2.38 -17.89 -16.43
CA THR A 47 1.75 -18.30 -17.69
C THR A 47 0.83 -17.16 -18.09
N ILE A 48 1.05 -16.60 -19.28
CA ILE A 48 0.07 -15.73 -19.94
C ILE A 48 -1.21 -16.55 -20.05
N GLU A 49 -2.22 -16.23 -19.22
CA GLU A 49 -3.53 -16.86 -19.32
C GLU A 49 -4.15 -16.40 -20.65
N THR A 50 -4.24 -17.32 -21.59
CA THR A 50 -5.01 -17.10 -22.83
C THR A 50 -6.49 -17.23 -22.48
N VAL A 51 -7.23 -16.15 -22.69
CA VAL A 51 -8.70 -16.15 -22.58
C VAL A 51 -9.24 -16.88 -23.77
N SER A 52 -10.17 -17.83 -23.58
CA SER A 52 -10.83 -18.50 -24.70
C SER A 52 -11.80 -17.54 -25.41
N ASP A 53 -12.10 -17.79 -26.68
CA ASP A 53 -13.04 -16.96 -27.45
C ASP A 53 -14.42 -16.88 -26.75
N GLU A 54 -14.89 -17.97 -26.18
CA GLU A 54 -16.13 -18.03 -25.40
C GLU A 54 -16.09 -17.16 -24.12
N ASP A 55 -14.94 -17.15 -23.40
CA ASP A 55 -14.76 -16.29 -22.23
C ASP A 55 -14.68 -14.82 -22.61
N PHE A 56 -14.16 -14.52 -23.82
CA PHE A 56 -14.08 -13.16 -24.32
C PHE A 56 -15.47 -12.60 -24.68
N GLU A 57 -16.33 -13.38 -25.31
CA GLU A 57 -17.73 -13.02 -25.58
C GLU A 57 -18.49 -12.73 -24.28
N ILE A 58 -18.35 -13.57 -23.26
CA ILE A 58 -18.97 -13.36 -21.94
C ILE A 58 -18.41 -12.06 -21.29
N TYR A 59 -17.13 -11.76 -21.52
CA TYR A 59 -16.52 -10.54 -21.00
C TYR A 59 -17.14 -9.28 -21.66
N GLU A 60 -17.32 -9.27 -22.98
CA GLU A 60 -17.96 -8.18 -23.72
C GLU A 60 -19.41 -7.98 -23.25
N ASP A 61 -20.18 -9.07 -23.13
CA ASP A 61 -21.56 -9.02 -22.63
C ASP A 61 -21.65 -8.42 -21.21
N LEU A 62 -20.73 -8.79 -20.32
CA LEU A 62 -20.71 -8.27 -18.95
C LEU A 62 -20.27 -6.80 -18.90
N ASP A 63 -19.36 -6.37 -19.76
CA ASP A 63 -18.90 -4.97 -19.84
C ASP A 63 -20.04 -4.04 -20.30
N ASP A 64 -20.90 -4.52 -21.21
CA ASP A 64 -22.05 -3.77 -21.72
C ASP A 64 -23.16 -3.59 -20.69
N ILE A 65 -23.37 -4.55 -19.77
CA ILE A 65 -24.45 -4.52 -18.80
C ILE A 65 -24.06 -3.96 -17.42
N ILE A 66 -22.74 -3.96 -17.08
CA ILE A 66 -22.24 -3.48 -15.78
C ILE A 66 -21.67 -2.07 -15.95
N ASN A 67 -22.25 -1.10 -15.27
CA ASN A 67 -21.74 0.25 -15.23
C ASN A 67 -21.22 0.61 -13.83
N ILE A 68 -19.99 1.13 -13.76
CA ILE A 68 -19.37 1.59 -12.53
C ILE A 68 -19.00 3.06 -12.68
N SER A 69 -19.55 3.90 -11.81
CA SER A 69 -19.19 5.30 -11.73
C SER A 69 -18.57 5.65 -10.38
N ILE A 70 -17.57 6.51 -10.40
CA ILE A 70 -16.85 6.95 -9.22
C ILE A 70 -17.15 8.43 -8.99
N ASN A 71 -17.72 8.75 -7.84
CA ASN A 71 -17.92 10.12 -7.42
C ASN A 71 -16.72 10.59 -6.59
N ASP A 72 -15.80 11.30 -7.22
CA ASP A 72 -14.58 11.81 -6.59
C ASP A 72 -14.85 12.83 -5.46
N LYS A 73 -16.05 13.45 -5.43
CA LYS A 73 -16.40 14.45 -4.42
C LYS A 73 -16.85 13.80 -3.11
N ASP A 74 -17.69 12.78 -3.23
CA ASP A 74 -18.31 12.13 -2.08
C ASP A 74 -17.56 10.84 -1.69
N GLY A 75 -16.63 10.38 -2.52
CA GLY A 75 -15.82 9.20 -2.27
C GLY A 75 -16.60 7.89 -2.39
N ASN A 76 -17.76 7.90 -3.03
CA ASN A 76 -18.57 6.71 -3.25
C ASN A 76 -18.41 6.15 -4.66
N ILE A 77 -18.70 4.86 -4.78
CA ILE A 77 -18.71 4.11 -6.04
C ILE A 77 -20.15 3.63 -6.25
N ASP A 78 -20.72 4.03 -7.38
CA ASP A 78 -22.01 3.58 -7.81
C ASP A 78 -21.84 2.45 -8.82
N LEU A 79 -22.41 1.29 -8.53
CA LEU A 79 -22.42 0.13 -9.41
C LEU A 79 -23.85 -0.16 -9.83
N SER A 80 -24.09 -0.26 -11.13
CA SER A 80 -25.39 -0.61 -11.69
C SER A 80 -25.26 -1.72 -12.72
N VAL A 81 -26.23 -2.62 -12.76
CA VAL A 81 -26.33 -3.68 -13.75
C VAL A 81 -27.68 -3.59 -14.45
N THR A 82 -27.64 -3.62 -15.77
CA THR A 82 -28.86 -3.56 -16.60
C THR A 82 -29.02 -4.88 -17.34
N GLU A 83 -30.10 -5.62 -17.03
CA GLU A 83 -30.40 -6.92 -17.65
C GLU A 83 -31.91 -7.02 -17.89
N SER A 84 -32.30 -7.86 -18.84
CA SER A 84 -33.70 -8.10 -19.22
C SER A 84 -34.56 -8.69 -18.09
N SER A 85 -33.97 -9.53 -17.23
CA SER A 85 -34.62 -10.10 -16.04
C SER A 85 -34.29 -9.27 -14.80
N PRO A 86 -35.31 -8.72 -14.08
CA PRO A 86 -35.07 -8.01 -12.83
C PRO A 86 -34.38 -8.82 -11.75
N GLU A 87 -34.71 -10.12 -11.69
CA GLU A 87 -34.10 -11.04 -10.72
C GLU A 87 -32.62 -11.27 -11.03
N LEU A 88 -32.26 -11.47 -12.30
CA LEU A 88 -30.88 -11.64 -12.75
C LEU A 88 -30.07 -10.35 -12.55
N SER A 89 -30.64 -9.18 -12.89
CA SER A 89 -30.04 -7.88 -12.65
C SER A 89 -29.70 -7.67 -11.18
N ALA A 90 -30.62 -8.01 -10.26
CA ALA A 90 -30.41 -7.89 -8.81
C ALA A 90 -29.32 -8.84 -8.32
N GLN A 91 -29.31 -10.09 -8.77
CA GLN A 91 -28.28 -11.09 -8.40
C GLN A 91 -26.89 -10.69 -8.90
N LEU A 92 -26.78 -10.27 -10.16
CA LEU A 92 -25.52 -9.80 -10.74
C LEU A 92 -24.99 -8.56 -10.02
N THR A 93 -25.89 -7.60 -9.70
CA THR A 93 -25.50 -6.40 -8.92
C THR A 93 -24.93 -6.79 -7.56
N GLN A 94 -25.61 -7.67 -6.83
CA GLN A 94 -25.15 -8.14 -5.53
C GLN A 94 -23.81 -8.86 -5.61
N PHE A 95 -23.64 -9.72 -6.61
CA PHE A 95 -22.41 -10.46 -6.82
C PHE A 95 -21.26 -9.54 -7.21
N ALA A 96 -21.46 -8.64 -8.17
CA ALA A 96 -20.47 -7.66 -8.59
C ALA A 96 -20.06 -6.71 -7.44
N THR A 97 -21.03 -6.28 -6.63
CA THR A 97 -20.78 -5.46 -5.44
C THR A 97 -19.87 -6.20 -4.45
N LYS A 98 -20.14 -7.49 -4.20
CA LYS A 98 -19.32 -8.28 -3.29
C LYS A 98 -17.90 -8.43 -3.80
N ILE A 99 -17.70 -8.77 -5.08
CA ILE A 99 -16.36 -8.87 -5.67
C ILE A 99 -15.61 -7.55 -5.59
N LEU A 100 -16.29 -6.43 -5.89
CA LEU A 100 -15.70 -5.09 -5.80
C LEU A 100 -15.26 -4.78 -4.36
N GLN A 101 -16.11 -5.06 -3.37
CA GLN A 101 -15.78 -4.86 -1.96
C GLN A 101 -14.58 -5.71 -1.53
N ASP A 102 -14.58 -6.99 -1.85
CA ASP A 102 -13.48 -7.89 -1.51
C ASP A 102 -12.16 -7.42 -2.14
N LYS A 103 -12.22 -6.96 -3.39
CA LYS A 103 -11.03 -6.43 -4.08
C LYS A 103 -10.52 -5.11 -3.50
N ILE A 104 -11.41 -4.22 -3.11
CA ILE A 104 -11.04 -2.96 -2.43
C ILE A 104 -10.35 -3.28 -1.09
N ILE A 105 -10.89 -4.21 -0.32
CA ILE A 105 -10.33 -4.62 0.97
C ILE A 105 -8.92 -5.23 0.76
N GLU A 106 -8.77 -6.13 -0.20
CA GLU A 106 -7.47 -6.73 -0.55
C GLU A 106 -6.42 -5.66 -0.87
N LEU A 107 -6.77 -4.71 -1.73
CA LEU A 107 -5.88 -3.61 -2.12
C LEU A 107 -5.52 -2.69 -0.94
N GLN A 108 -6.48 -2.44 -0.03
CA GLN A 108 -6.22 -1.65 1.17
C GLN A 108 -5.28 -2.37 2.13
N ILE A 109 -5.46 -3.68 2.30
CA ILE A 109 -4.57 -4.51 3.13
C ILE A 109 -3.15 -4.50 2.56
N GLU A 110 -2.99 -4.69 1.25
CA GLU A 110 -1.69 -4.67 0.59
C GLU A 110 -0.98 -3.32 0.79
N LYS A 111 -1.67 -2.21 0.54
CA LYS A 111 -1.12 -0.86 0.77
C LYS A 111 -0.76 -0.60 2.24
N THR A 112 -1.62 -1.03 3.15
CA THR A 112 -1.35 -0.87 4.58
C THR A 112 -0.13 -1.66 5.00
N LYS A 113 0.03 -2.87 4.48
CA LYS A 113 1.20 -3.72 4.71
C LYS A 113 2.48 -3.07 4.17
N GLU A 114 2.46 -2.53 2.96
CA GLU A 114 3.60 -1.82 2.39
C GLU A 114 3.98 -0.59 3.24
N SER A 115 2.99 0.20 3.65
CA SER A 115 3.20 1.36 4.52
C SER A 115 3.76 0.95 5.88
N TYR A 116 3.26 -0.12 6.46
CA TYR A 116 3.77 -0.67 7.72
C TYR A 116 5.24 -1.08 7.60
N LEU A 117 5.60 -1.85 6.57
CA LEU A 117 6.98 -2.29 6.34
C LEU A 117 7.92 -1.10 6.14
N PHE A 118 7.47 -0.06 5.44
CA PHE A 118 8.23 1.18 5.29
C PHE A 118 8.48 1.88 6.64
N ILE A 119 7.42 2.07 7.44
CA ILE A 119 7.52 2.70 8.76
C ILE A 119 8.41 1.89 9.69
N GLU A 120 8.27 0.56 9.71
CA GLU A 120 9.12 -0.34 10.50
C GLU A 120 10.60 -0.22 10.11
N ALA A 121 10.90 -0.17 8.81
CA ALA A 121 12.26 0.03 8.32
C ALA A 121 12.83 1.41 8.75
N GLN A 122 12.03 2.48 8.66
CA GLN A 122 12.44 3.82 9.10
C GLN A 122 12.64 3.86 10.61
N TYR A 123 11.75 3.26 11.39
CA TYR A 123 11.90 3.17 12.85
C TYR A 123 13.21 2.47 13.24
N ASN A 124 13.50 1.31 12.65
CA ASN A 124 14.72 0.57 12.94
C ASN A 124 15.98 1.36 12.57
N LEU A 125 15.96 2.06 11.42
CA LEU A 125 17.05 2.93 11.01
C LEU A 125 17.29 4.07 12.01
N LYS A 126 16.22 4.76 12.40
CA LYS A 126 16.30 5.89 13.35
C LYS A 126 16.70 5.46 14.74
N LYS A 127 16.26 4.30 15.19
CA LYS A 127 16.70 3.68 16.43
C LYS A 127 18.22 3.40 16.42
N GLU A 128 18.75 2.91 15.31
CA GLU A 128 20.17 2.67 15.16
C GLU A 128 20.98 3.99 15.18
N GLU A 129 20.51 5.01 14.47
CA GLU A 129 21.12 6.34 14.47
C GLU A 129 21.14 6.95 15.89
N PHE A 130 20.03 6.85 16.60
CA PHE A 130 19.91 7.30 17.99
C PHE A 130 20.89 6.57 18.92
N ASN A 131 20.96 5.24 18.84
CA ASN A 131 21.88 4.46 19.65
C ASN A 131 23.34 4.86 19.37
N LYS A 132 23.72 5.03 18.10
CA LYS A 132 25.07 5.50 17.73
C LYS A 132 25.38 6.88 18.26
N ALA A 133 24.43 7.79 18.23
CA ALA A 133 24.59 9.14 18.78
C ALA A 133 24.74 9.11 20.30
N GLN A 134 23.96 8.28 20.98
CA GLN A 134 24.05 8.06 22.43
C GLN A 134 25.40 7.48 22.83
N ASP A 135 25.84 6.42 22.15
CA ASP A 135 27.13 5.77 22.44
C ASP A 135 28.31 6.73 22.19
N SER A 136 28.25 7.50 21.10
CA SER A 136 29.27 8.49 20.78
C SER A 136 29.37 9.60 21.83
N LEU A 137 28.23 10.08 22.33
CA LEU A 137 28.19 11.07 23.40
C LEU A 137 28.71 10.51 24.71
N ALA A 138 28.29 9.29 25.09
CA ALA A 138 28.71 8.62 26.30
C ALA A 138 30.24 8.36 26.29
N PHE A 139 30.74 7.79 25.20
CA PHE A 139 32.18 7.52 25.01
C PHE A 139 33.03 8.79 25.10
N PHE A 140 32.58 9.87 24.45
CA PHE A 140 33.31 11.13 24.48
C PHE A 140 33.33 11.74 25.88
N LYS A 141 32.22 11.69 26.63
CA LYS A 141 32.15 12.15 28.04
C LYS A 141 33.09 11.36 28.95
N GLU A 142 33.13 10.05 28.80
CA GLU A 142 34.01 9.17 29.61
C GLU A 142 35.49 9.47 29.38
N GLN A 143 35.89 9.67 28.13
CA GLN A 143 37.28 9.95 27.75
C GLN A 143 37.78 11.36 28.17
N ASN A 144 36.88 12.31 28.39
CA ASN A 144 37.22 13.72 28.58
C ASN A 144 36.76 14.29 29.92
N LEU A 145 36.59 13.45 30.96
CA LEU A 145 36.09 13.86 32.27
C LEU A 145 36.88 15.01 32.97
N ASN A 146 38.16 15.18 32.65
CA ASN A 146 39.06 16.10 33.31
C ASN A 146 39.70 17.14 32.37
N ILE A 147 39.26 17.26 31.14
CA ILE A 147 39.88 18.13 30.14
C ILE A 147 38.96 19.35 29.92
N ASN A 148 39.41 20.51 30.43
CA ASN A 148 38.78 21.81 30.22
C ASN A 148 39.49 22.53 29.05
N SER A 149 39.08 22.26 27.82
CA SER A 149 39.53 23.01 26.66
C SER A 149 38.34 23.41 25.79
N ALA A 150 38.43 24.55 25.14
CA ALA A 150 37.40 25.02 24.22
C ALA A 150 37.08 24.02 23.10
N PHE A 151 38.05 23.20 22.70
CA PHE A 151 37.85 22.15 21.72
C PHE A 151 36.95 21.02 22.26
N VAL A 152 37.19 20.59 23.51
CA VAL A 152 36.38 19.53 24.16
C VAL A 152 34.97 20.02 24.36
N GLU A 153 34.80 21.28 24.82
CA GLU A 153 33.49 21.90 25.05
C GLU A 153 32.67 21.99 23.74
N ASN A 154 33.25 22.51 22.68
CA ASN A 154 32.61 22.58 21.35
C ASN A 154 32.24 21.19 20.80
N THR A 155 33.10 20.18 21.01
CA THR A 155 32.83 18.83 20.54
C THR A 155 31.69 18.18 21.34
N LEU A 156 31.67 18.41 22.65
CA LEU A 156 30.59 17.94 23.52
C LEU A 156 29.25 18.55 23.12
N ASP A 157 29.21 19.85 22.85
CA ASP A 157 28.00 20.54 22.40
C ASP A 157 27.47 19.98 21.09
N ARG A 158 28.37 19.71 20.14
CA ARG A 158 27.98 19.08 18.87
C ARG A 158 27.39 17.69 19.06
N LEU A 159 28.02 16.85 19.88
CA LEU A 159 27.53 15.50 20.16
C LEU A 159 26.22 15.53 20.92
N GLN A 160 26.06 16.45 21.88
CA GLN A 160 24.79 16.63 22.59
C GLN A 160 23.66 17.09 21.67
N SER A 161 23.98 18.03 20.76
CA SER A 161 23.02 18.51 19.75
C SER A 161 22.61 17.39 18.79
N HIS A 162 23.57 16.58 18.36
CA HIS A 162 23.29 15.42 17.51
C HIS A 162 22.43 14.36 18.23
N TYR A 163 22.75 14.05 19.48
CA TYR A 163 21.93 13.18 20.31
C TYR A 163 20.50 13.70 20.46
N ASN A 164 20.34 14.99 20.78
CA ASN A 164 19.02 15.60 20.95
C ASN A 164 18.20 15.53 19.66
N LEU A 165 18.82 15.81 18.50
CA LEU A 165 18.17 15.72 17.19
C LEU A 165 17.72 14.29 16.89
N THR A 166 18.62 13.31 17.02
CA THR A 166 18.28 11.90 16.75
C THR A 166 17.23 11.37 17.71
N ASN A 167 17.26 11.80 18.99
CA ASN A 167 16.23 11.45 19.97
C ASN A 167 14.86 12.00 19.57
N SER A 168 14.78 13.28 19.18
CA SER A 168 13.52 13.88 18.72
C SER A 168 12.95 13.13 17.53
N VAL A 169 13.77 12.87 16.51
CA VAL A 169 13.33 12.13 15.31
C VAL A 169 12.88 10.70 15.63
N TYR A 170 13.58 10.03 16.56
CA TYR A 170 13.23 8.67 16.98
C TYR A 170 11.91 8.62 17.76
N THR A 171 11.62 9.66 18.56
CA THR A 171 10.41 9.71 19.40
C THR A 171 9.16 10.20 18.66
N GLU A 172 9.33 10.83 17.48
CA GLU A 172 8.24 11.31 16.63
C GLU A 172 7.74 10.26 15.59
N LEU A 173 8.45 9.14 15.46
CA LEU A 173 8.08 7.99 14.61
C LEU A 173 7.22 6.98 15.36
#